data_b2f0886e931cbed87a03bf25f173ca9a
#
_entry.id   b2f0886e931cbed87a03bf25f173ca9a
#
_cell.length_a   1.000
_cell.length_b   1.000
_cell.length_c   1.000
_cell.angle_alpha   90.00
_cell.angle_beta   90.00
_cell.angle_gamma   90.00
#
_symmetry.space_group_name_H-M   'P 1'
#
loop_
_entity.id
_entity.type
_entity.pdbx_description
1 polymer ?
#
loop_
_entity_poly.entity_id
_entity_poly.type
_entity_poly.pdbx_seq_one_letter_code
_entity_poly.pdbx_strand_id
1 'polypeptide(L)'
;KTIRKNGKGKKYDCVIGISGGTDSCYMVHKAVKDWNLRPLAVHYDNTWNSAIATRNIFRVLNKLNVDLYTHVVDNKEIDDIFLSFFRAGVSEIEASTDLGLAETLNRAAWKVGVSYVFEGHSFITEGITPLGNNYFDGKYIKGIHKIFGCKPMKTYPLMDFKRFLFWSVSAKVKK
;
A
#
# COMPACT_ATOMS: atom_id res chain seq x y z
N LYS A 1 -8.67 -2.90 21.56
CA LYS A 1 -8.08 -2.23 22.77
C LYS A 1 -6.59 -1.92 22.59
N THR A 2 -5.76 -2.86 22.12
CA THR A 2 -4.29 -2.69 21.97
C THR A 2 -3.92 -1.52 21.04
N ILE A 3 -4.55 -1.42 19.86
CA ILE A 3 -4.27 -0.39 18.86
C ILE A 3 -4.55 1.01 19.43
N ARG A 4 -5.71 1.21 20.06
CA ARG A 4 -6.06 2.48 20.72
C ARG A 4 -5.08 2.85 21.86
N LYS A 5 -4.60 1.85 22.61
CA LYS A 5 -3.59 2.08 23.66
C LYS A 5 -2.29 2.60 23.05
N ASN A 6 -1.84 2.03 21.92
CA ASN A 6 -0.64 2.47 21.21
C ASN A 6 -0.79 3.84 20.53
N GLY A 7 -2.02 4.21 20.15
CA GLY A 7 -2.35 5.51 19.58
C GLY A 7 -2.60 6.63 20.61
N LYS A 8 -2.54 6.33 21.91
CA LYS A 8 -2.77 7.33 22.96
C LYS A 8 -1.75 8.47 22.86
N GLY A 9 -2.24 9.69 22.82
CA GLY A 9 -1.41 10.90 22.67
C GLY A 9 -0.97 11.20 21.22
N LYS A 10 -1.36 10.38 20.24
CA LYS A 10 -1.08 10.60 18.82
C LYS A 10 -2.33 11.07 18.08
N LYS A 11 -2.14 11.69 16.92
CA LYS A 11 -3.26 12.10 16.04
C LYS A 11 -4.03 10.89 15.49
N TYR A 12 -3.33 9.80 15.15
CA TYR A 12 -3.90 8.60 14.58
C TYR A 12 -3.59 7.38 15.46
N ASP A 13 -4.42 6.33 15.34
CA ASP A 13 -4.24 5.04 16.00
C ASP A 13 -3.57 4.02 15.08
N CYS A 14 -3.82 4.14 13.78
CA CYS A 14 -3.36 3.23 12.72
C CYS A 14 -3.33 3.89 11.35
N VAL A 15 -2.73 3.21 10.38
CA VAL A 15 -2.81 3.52 8.95
C VAL A 15 -3.69 2.47 8.27
N ILE A 16 -4.49 2.87 7.29
CA ILE A 16 -5.32 1.98 6.48
C ILE A 16 -5.08 2.27 5.00
N GLY A 17 -4.72 1.24 4.22
CA GLY A 17 -4.65 1.33 2.77
C GLY A 17 -6.04 1.48 2.16
N ILE A 18 -6.21 2.43 1.23
CA ILE A 18 -7.48 2.65 0.53
C ILE A 18 -7.27 2.71 -0.98
N SER A 19 -7.95 1.83 -1.71
CA SER A 19 -7.94 1.76 -3.18
C SER A 19 -9.22 2.28 -3.83
N GLY A 20 -10.27 2.55 -3.03
CA GLY A 20 -11.59 2.91 -3.54
C GLY A 20 -12.47 1.73 -3.95
N GLY A 21 -11.96 0.50 -3.82
CA GLY A 21 -12.72 -0.73 -3.90
C GLY A 21 -13.56 -0.99 -2.66
N THR A 22 -14.45 -1.96 -2.73
CA THR A 22 -15.40 -2.28 -1.65
C THR A 22 -14.70 -2.64 -0.35
N ASP A 23 -13.72 -3.53 -0.39
CA ASP A 23 -13.07 -4.09 0.79
C ASP A 23 -12.28 -3.03 1.56
N SER A 24 -11.47 -2.23 0.86
CA SER A 24 -10.70 -1.15 1.48
C SER A 24 -11.60 -0.05 2.06
N CYS A 25 -12.68 0.33 1.37
CA CYS A 25 -13.66 1.29 1.86
C CYS A 25 -14.42 0.75 3.08
N TYR A 26 -14.80 -0.53 3.07
CA TYR A 26 -15.45 -1.19 4.19
C TYR A 26 -14.52 -1.29 5.40
N MET A 27 -13.22 -1.58 5.19
CA MET A 27 -12.23 -1.61 6.26
C MET A 27 -12.14 -0.25 6.98
N VAL A 28 -12.10 0.86 6.23
CA VAL A 28 -12.10 2.21 6.84
C VAL A 28 -13.40 2.45 7.63
N HIS A 29 -14.55 2.06 7.08
CA HIS A 29 -15.83 2.16 7.77
C HIS A 29 -15.83 1.39 9.10
N LYS A 30 -15.40 0.13 9.09
CA LYS A 30 -15.28 -0.72 10.29
C LYS A 30 -14.35 -0.12 11.33
N ALA A 31 -13.18 0.35 10.89
CA ALA A 31 -12.20 0.96 11.78
C ALA A 31 -12.78 2.16 12.54
N VAL A 32 -13.50 3.04 11.84
CA VAL A 32 -14.08 4.25 12.44
C VAL A 32 -15.34 3.93 13.25
N LYS A 33 -16.30 3.21 12.66
CA LYS A 33 -17.64 3.05 13.26
C LYS A 33 -17.71 1.94 14.29
N ASP A 34 -17.13 0.78 14.02
CA ASP A 34 -17.25 -0.38 14.90
C ASP A 34 -16.11 -0.45 15.92
N TRP A 35 -14.89 -0.14 15.49
CA TRP A 35 -13.72 -0.20 16.37
C TRP A 35 -13.37 1.12 17.04
N ASN A 36 -14.02 2.20 16.61
CA ASN A 36 -13.79 3.56 17.13
C ASN A 36 -12.31 3.93 17.13
N LEU A 37 -11.63 3.66 15.99
CA LEU A 37 -10.25 4.04 15.72
C LEU A 37 -10.19 5.36 14.96
N ARG A 38 -9.05 6.03 15.07
CA ARG A 38 -8.70 7.24 14.31
C ARG A 38 -7.66 6.86 13.25
N PRO A 39 -8.07 6.34 12.08
CA PRO A 39 -7.13 5.96 11.03
C PRO A 39 -6.62 7.18 10.25
N LEU A 40 -5.38 7.07 9.72
CA LEU A 40 -4.95 7.81 8.55
C LEU A 40 -5.19 6.91 7.34
N ALA A 41 -6.02 7.32 6.40
CA ALA A 41 -6.15 6.63 5.12
C ALA A 41 -4.96 6.93 4.23
N VAL A 42 -4.42 5.91 3.57
CA VAL A 42 -3.26 6.03 2.68
C VAL A 42 -3.61 5.44 1.33
N HIS A 43 -3.47 6.25 0.29
CA HIS A 43 -3.66 5.85 -1.09
C HIS A 43 -2.31 5.83 -1.82
N TYR A 44 -2.00 4.69 -2.45
CA TYR A 44 -0.90 4.55 -3.38
C TYR A 44 -1.45 4.75 -4.80
N ASP A 45 -1.12 5.88 -5.40
CA ASP A 45 -1.57 6.25 -6.73
C ASP A 45 -0.51 5.87 -7.76
N ASN A 46 -0.74 4.75 -8.42
CA ASN A 46 0.05 4.28 -9.55
C ASN A 46 -0.47 4.83 -10.90
N THR A 47 -1.31 5.86 -10.88
CA THR A 47 -1.93 6.53 -12.03
C THR A 47 -2.93 5.69 -12.84
N TRP A 48 -3.15 4.42 -12.47
CA TRP A 48 -4.07 3.49 -13.15
C TRP A 48 -5.43 3.37 -12.44
N ASN A 49 -5.73 4.35 -11.58
CA ASN A 49 -6.97 4.37 -10.84
C ASN A 49 -8.16 4.74 -11.72
N SER A 50 -9.26 4.00 -11.60
CA SER A 50 -10.50 4.40 -12.24
C SER A 50 -11.09 5.66 -11.59
N ALA A 51 -11.79 6.48 -12.36
CA ALA A 51 -12.50 7.66 -11.84
C ALA A 51 -13.54 7.30 -10.75
N ILE A 52 -14.10 6.08 -10.82
CA ILE A 52 -15.03 5.56 -9.82
C ILE A 52 -14.30 5.29 -8.51
N ALA A 53 -13.17 4.62 -8.55
CA ALA A 53 -12.36 4.32 -7.37
C ALA A 53 -11.92 5.61 -6.66
N THR A 54 -11.38 6.56 -7.40
CA THR A 54 -10.98 7.87 -6.86
C THR A 54 -12.17 8.60 -6.21
N ARG A 55 -13.32 8.61 -6.85
CA ARG A 55 -14.55 9.23 -6.30
C ARG A 55 -14.99 8.53 -5.02
N ASN A 56 -14.92 7.21 -4.96
CA ASN A 56 -15.28 6.44 -3.76
C ASN A 56 -14.36 6.77 -2.59
N ILE A 57 -13.04 6.90 -2.81
CA ILE A 57 -12.10 7.31 -1.77
C ILE A 57 -12.58 8.61 -1.12
N PHE A 58 -12.76 9.66 -1.91
CA PHE A 58 -13.19 10.96 -1.38
C PHE A 58 -14.56 10.92 -0.69
N ARG A 59 -15.54 10.21 -1.26
CA ARG A 59 -16.88 10.09 -0.66
C ARG A 59 -16.85 9.41 0.70
N VAL A 60 -16.13 8.29 0.81
CA VAL A 60 -16.04 7.53 2.05
C VAL A 60 -15.27 8.32 3.11
N LEU A 61 -14.13 8.88 2.77
CA LEU A 61 -13.30 9.60 3.73
C LEU A 61 -13.97 10.89 4.22
N ASN A 62 -14.61 11.65 3.34
CA ASN A 62 -15.36 12.85 3.73
C ASN A 62 -16.53 12.48 4.67
N LYS A 63 -17.30 11.41 4.36
CA LYS A 63 -18.42 10.97 5.20
C LYS A 63 -17.96 10.49 6.58
N LEU A 64 -16.78 9.92 6.68
CA LEU A 64 -16.22 9.40 7.93
C LEU A 64 -15.30 10.39 8.65
N ASN A 65 -15.03 11.55 8.06
CA ASN A 65 -14.09 12.56 8.56
C ASN A 65 -12.68 11.96 8.81
N VAL A 66 -12.15 11.28 7.80
CA VAL A 66 -10.85 10.62 7.84
C VAL A 66 -9.86 11.34 6.94
N ASP A 67 -8.68 11.63 7.46
CA ASP A 67 -7.59 12.27 6.71
C ASP A 67 -7.01 11.30 5.67
N LEU A 68 -6.60 11.85 4.50
CA LEU A 68 -5.98 11.13 3.40
C LEU A 68 -4.53 11.55 3.21
N TYR A 69 -3.64 10.59 3.09
CA TYR A 69 -2.30 10.76 2.52
C TYR A 69 -2.22 10.00 1.20
N THR A 70 -1.81 10.67 0.13
CA THR A 70 -1.61 10.05 -1.19
C THR A 70 -0.13 10.09 -1.56
N HIS A 71 0.40 8.95 -1.98
CA HIS A 71 1.70 8.85 -2.63
C HIS A 71 1.46 8.61 -4.13
N VAL A 72 1.91 9.54 -4.96
CA VAL A 72 1.75 9.48 -6.42
C VAL A 72 3.08 9.09 -7.04
N VAL A 73 3.07 8.09 -7.91
CA VAL A 73 4.22 7.72 -8.75
C VAL A 73 4.14 8.48 -10.07
N ASP A 74 5.28 8.87 -10.64
CA ASP A 74 5.31 9.47 -11.97
C ASP A 74 4.73 8.51 -13.01
N ASN A 75 3.80 9.00 -13.84
CA ASN A 75 3.07 8.18 -14.80
C ASN A 75 4.02 7.46 -15.78
N LYS A 76 5.04 8.15 -16.28
CA LYS A 76 5.97 7.56 -17.24
C LYS A 76 6.89 6.53 -16.59
N GLU A 77 7.15 6.69 -15.30
CA GLU A 77 7.94 5.75 -14.52
C GLU A 77 7.15 4.46 -14.27
N ILE A 78 5.90 4.57 -13.82
CA ILE A 78 5.09 3.39 -13.54
C ILE A 78 4.74 2.62 -14.82
N ASP A 79 4.43 3.32 -15.93
CA ASP A 79 4.19 2.69 -17.23
C ASP A 79 5.43 1.89 -17.71
N ASP A 80 6.64 2.43 -17.52
CA ASP A 80 7.86 1.73 -17.88
C ASP A 80 8.13 0.50 -16.98
N ILE A 81 7.79 0.59 -15.69
CA ILE A 81 7.86 -0.56 -14.78
C ILE A 81 6.89 -1.66 -15.26
N PHE A 82 5.62 -1.36 -15.49
CA PHE A 82 4.66 -2.35 -16.00
C PHE A 82 5.09 -2.94 -17.34
N LEU A 83 5.53 -2.10 -18.28
CA LEU A 83 6.01 -2.57 -19.57
C LEU A 83 7.21 -3.51 -19.43
N SER A 84 8.10 -3.27 -18.47
CA SER A 84 9.24 -4.14 -18.19
C SER A 84 8.79 -5.53 -17.70
N PHE A 85 7.73 -5.60 -16.90
CA PHE A 85 7.14 -6.85 -16.42
C PHE A 85 6.46 -7.62 -17.56
N PHE A 86 5.72 -6.92 -18.43
CA PHE A 86 5.16 -7.54 -19.65
C PHE A 86 6.23 -8.13 -20.56
N ARG A 87 7.32 -7.38 -20.79
CA ARG A 87 8.44 -7.84 -21.63
C ARG A 87 9.18 -9.03 -21.02
N ALA A 88 9.23 -9.10 -19.71
CA ALA A 88 9.84 -10.21 -18.98
C ALA A 88 8.98 -11.48 -19.02
N GLY A 89 7.69 -11.38 -19.38
CA GLY A 89 6.77 -12.53 -19.42
C GLY A 89 6.54 -13.18 -18.06
N VAL A 90 6.56 -12.37 -16.99
CA VAL A 90 6.35 -12.88 -15.62
C VAL A 90 4.88 -13.22 -15.36
N SER A 91 4.63 -14.15 -14.45
CA SER A 91 3.27 -14.57 -14.08
C SER A 91 2.47 -13.53 -13.31
N GLU A 92 3.16 -12.63 -12.58
CA GLU A 92 2.53 -11.63 -11.72
C GLU A 92 3.02 -10.22 -12.09
N ILE A 93 2.20 -9.50 -12.84
CA ILE A 93 2.52 -8.13 -13.30
C ILE A 93 2.24 -7.07 -12.23
N GLU A 94 1.37 -7.37 -11.25
CA GLU A 94 0.99 -6.46 -10.17
C GLU A 94 2.00 -6.43 -9.01
N ALA A 95 3.02 -7.29 -9.03
CA ALA A 95 4.03 -7.38 -7.98
C ALA A 95 4.66 -6.01 -7.64
N SER A 96 4.81 -5.12 -8.63
CA SER A 96 5.31 -3.76 -8.41
C SER A 96 4.30 -2.88 -7.67
N THR A 97 3.01 -3.03 -7.94
CA THR A 97 1.95 -2.29 -7.25
C THR A 97 1.87 -2.72 -5.78
N ASP A 98 1.85 -4.00 -5.51
CA ASP A 98 1.75 -4.55 -4.15
C ASP A 98 2.92 -4.14 -3.27
N LEU A 99 4.15 -4.26 -3.79
CA LEU A 99 5.34 -3.86 -3.05
C LEU A 99 5.41 -2.34 -2.83
N GLY A 100 5.02 -1.55 -3.84
CA GLY A 100 4.92 -0.10 -3.75
C GLY A 100 3.89 0.36 -2.73
N LEU A 101 2.73 -0.30 -2.69
CA LEU A 101 1.69 -0.06 -1.67
C LEU A 101 2.23 -0.38 -0.28
N ALA A 102 2.82 -1.56 -0.08
CA ALA A 102 3.37 -1.98 1.20
C ALA A 102 4.42 -0.99 1.74
N GLU A 103 5.36 -0.55 0.89
CA GLU A 103 6.35 0.45 1.26
C GLU A 103 5.72 1.81 1.60
N THR A 104 4.72 2.24 0.83
CA THR A 104 4.01 3.50 1.06
C THR A 104 3.28 3.49 2.41
N LEU A 105 2.61 2.40 2.74
CA LEU A 105 1.92 2.22 4.02
C LEU A 105 2.90 2.24 5.20
N ASN A 106 4.02 1.54 5.08
CA ASN A 106 5.06 1.52 6.11
C ASN A 106 5.68 2.91 6.33
N ARG A 107 5.98 3.66 5.25
CA ARG A 107 6.46 5.05 5.33
C ARG A 107 5.45 5.95 6.02
N ALA A 108 4.17 5.85 5.65
CA ALA A 108 3.12 6.65 6.26
C ALA A 108 2.98 6.35 7.75
N ALA A 109 2.96 5.07 8.14
CA ALA A 109 2.89 4.64 9.53
C ALA A 109 4.06 5.19 10.36
N TRP A 110 5.27 5.09 9.83
CA TRP A 110 6.47 5.66 10.45
C TRP A 110 6.38 7.16 10.61
N LYS A 111 5.99 7.87 9.54
CA LYS A 111 5.89 9.35 9.53
C LYS A 111 4.93 9.88 10.59
N VAL A 112 3.82 9.18 10.84
CA VAL A 112 2.82 9.58 11.84
C VAL A 112 3.01 8.88 13.20
N GLY A 113 4.05 8.05 13.33
CA GLY A 113 4.45 7.41 14.58
C GLY A 113 3.52 6.31 15.06
N VAL A 114 2.76 5.66 14.16
CA VAL A 114 1.90 4.52 14.51
C VAL A 114 2.52 3.19 14.07
N SER A 115 2.16 2.11 14.77
CA SER A 115 2.75 0.78 14.52
C SER A 115 1.79 -0.18 13.81
N TYR A 116 0.53 0.19 13.61
CA TYR A 116 -0.47 -0.69 13.01
C TYR A 116 -0.87 -0.22 11.63
N VAL A 117 -0.81 -1.15 10.68
CA VAL A 117 -1.23 -0.98 9.29
C VAL A 117 -2.33 -1.99 9.00
N PHE A 118 -3.39 -1.57 8.33
CA PHE A 118 -4.45 -2.45 7.83
C PHE A 118 -4.49 -2.39 6.31
N GLU A 119 -4.66 -3.56 5.72
CA GLU A 119 -4.91 -3.75 4.30
C GLU A 119 -6.20 -4.53 4.12
N GLY A 120 -7.04 -4.13 3.17
CA GLY A 120 -8.33 -4.79 2.91
C GLY A 120 -8.18 -5.89 1.87
N HIS A 121 -7.70 -7.06 2.28
CA HIS A 121 -7.66 -8.26 1.45
C HIS A 121 -8.79 -9.24 1.82
N SER A 122 -9.29 -9.96 0.83
CA SER A 122 -10.32 -10.97 1.01
C SER A 122 -9.81 -12.33 0.56
N PHE A 123 -9.72 -13.29 1.48
CA PHE A 123 -9.38 -14.68 1.15
C PHE A 123 -10.39 -15.35 0.21
N ILE A 124 -11.63 -14.88 0.22
CA ILE A 124 -12.71 -15.47 -0.60
C ILE A 124 -12.59 -15.01 -2.05
N THR A 125 -12.26 -13.75 -2.29
CA THR A 125 -12.23 -13.15 -3.63
C THR A 125 -10.85 -13.17 -4.26
N GLU A 126 -9.78 -13.09 -3.45
CA GLU A 126 -8.39 -13.03 -3.92
C GLU A 126 -7.67 -14.38 -3.82
N GLY A 127 -8.25 -15.32 -3.05
CA GLY A 127 -7.69 -16.65 -2.87
C GLY A 127 -6.42 -16.68 -2.03
N ILE A 128 -5.78 -17.86 -2.00
CA ILE A 128 -4.48 -18.08 -1.38
C ILE A 128 -3.56 -18.66 -2.44
N THR A 129 -2.58 -17.91 -2.87
CA THR A 129 -1.57 -18.39 -3.81
C THR A 129 -0.40 -18.99 -3.04
N PRO A 130 0.12 -20.17 -3.46
CA PRO A 130 1.32 -20.72 -2.86
C PRO A 130 2.48 -19.73 -2.89
N LEU A 131 3.13 -19.51 -1.74
CA LEU A 131 4.23 -18.54 -1.58
C LEU A 131 5.37 -18.75 -2.60
N GLY A 132 5.61 -19.99 -3.04
CA GLY A 132 6.64 -20.31 -4.03
C GLY A 132 6.35 -19.77 -5.43
N ASN A 133 5.10 -19.46 -5.75
CA ASN A 133 4.70 -18.96 -7.07
C ASN A 133 4.64 -17.43 -7.13
N ASN A 134 4.52 -16.75 -5.98
CA ASN A 134 4.35 -15.31 -5.90
C ASN A 134 5.39 -14.63 -5.02
N TYR A 135 6.58 -15.22 -4.91
CA TYR A 135 7.66 -14.54 -4.20
C TYR A 135 8.21 -13.38 -5.05
N PHE A 136 8.08 -12.18 -4.54
CA PHE A 136 8.70 -11.00 -5.12
C PHE A 136 9.22 -10.06 -4.02
N ASP A 137 10.32 -9.38 -4.32
CA ASP A 137 10.94 -8.38 -3.45
C ASP A 137 11.48 -7.21 -4.29
N GLY A 138 12.05 -6.23 -3.62
CA GLY A 138 12.62 -5.07 -4.32
C GLY A 138 13.81 -5.43 -5.24
N LYS A 139 14.52 -6.53 -4.97
CA LYS A 139 15.61 -7.01 -5.84
C LYS A 139 15.05 -7.60 -7.14
N TYR A 140 13.95 -8.37 -7.03
CA TYR A 140 13.23 -8.92 -8.17
C TYR A 140 12.71 -7.82 -9.10
N ILE A 141 11.99 -6.82 -8.55
CA ILE A 141 11.46 -5.69 -9.32
C ILE A 141 12.61 -4.92 -10.00
N LYS A 142 13.66 -4.62 -9.25
CA LYS A 142 14.84 -3.91 -9.77
C LYS A 142 15.58 -4.71 -10.83
N GLY A 143 15.64 -6.03 -10.70
CA GLY A 143 16.25 -6.94 -11.65
C GLY A 143 15.52 -6.95 -13.00
N ILE A 144 14.21 -7.11 -12.98
CA ILE A 144 13.37 -7.04 -14.19
C ILE A 144 13.50 -5.68 -14.86
N HIS A 145 13.32 -4.62 -14.10
CA HIS A 145 13.38 -3.25 -14.63
C HIS A 145 14.77 -2.89 -15.20
N LYS A 146 15.84 -3.41 -14.62
CA LYS A 146 17.21 -3.20 -15.14
C LYS A 146 17.41 -3.80 -16.53
N ILE A 147 16.74 -4.92 -16.83
CA ILE A 147 16.89 -5.63 -18.11
C ILE A 147 15.94 -5.06 -19.17
N PHE A 148 14.70 -4.77 -18.80
CA PHE A 148 13.61 -4.46 -19.73
C PHE A 148 13.10 -3.02 -19.64
N GLY A 149 13.40 -2.27 -18.58
CA GLY A 149 13.01 -0.89 -18.40
C GLY A 149 13.94 0.08 -19.11
N CYS A 150 13.43 1.26 -19.44
CA CYS A 150 14.13 2.32 -20.15
C CYS A 150 14.26 3.61 -19.33
N LYS A 151 13.54 3.74 -18.21
CA LYS A 151 13.49 4.95 -17.39
C LYS A 151 14.03 4.71 -15.98
N PRO A 152 14.62 5.72 -15.33
CA PRO A 152 15.07 5.56 -13.94
C PRO A 152 13.87 5.54 -12.99
N MET A 153 13.87 4.63 -12.01
CA MET A 153 12.94 4.62 -10.89
C MET A 153 13.34 5.70 -9.87
N LYS A 154 12.56 6.80 -9.78
CA LYS A 154 12.80 7.93 -8.89
C LYS A 154 11.70 8.13 -7.86
N THR A 155 10.45 8.00 -8.28
CA THR A 155 9.25 8.22 -7.45
C THR A 155 8.66 6.92 -6.94
N TYR A 156 8.95 5.80 -7.60
CA TYR A 156 8.50 4.48 -7.19
C TYR A 156 9.06 4.10 -5.81
N PRO A 157 8.21 3.77 -4.83
CA PRO A 157 8.61 3.47 -3.46
C PRO A 157 9.14 2.03 -3.38
N LEU A 158 10.37 1.81 -3.81
CA LEU A 158 11.00 0.50 -3.79
C LEU A 158 11.31 0.04 -2.36
N MET A 159 10.77 -1.10 -1.95
CA MET A 159 11.12 -1.76 -0.69
C MET A 159 12.24 -2.78 -0.91
N ASP A 160 13.48 -2.34 -0.73
CA ASP A 160 14.63 -3.24 -0.73
C ASP A 160 14.77 -3.99 0.61
N PHE A 161 15.72 -4.94 0.67
CA PHE A 161 15.94 -5.74 1.86
C PHE A 161 16.30 -4.91 3.11
N LYS A 162 17.05 -3.82 2.96
CA LYS A 162 17.41 -2.94 4.09
C LYS A 162 16.16 -2.25 4.65
N ARG A 163 15.29 -1.79 3.79
CA ARG A 163 14.02 -1.19 4.19
C ARG A 163 13.07 -2.20 4.82
N PHE A 164 12.99 -3.40 4.24
CA PHE A 164 12.21 -4.49 4.83
C PHE A 164 12.68 -4.81 6.26
N LEU A 165 13.98 -4.95 6.49
CA LEU A 165 14.53 -5.13 7.83
C LEU A 165 14.25 -3.95 8.76
N PHE A 166 14.38 -2.73 8.25
CA PHE A 166 14.06 -1.52 9.02
C PHE A 166 12.60 -1.54 9.50
N TRP A 167 11.65 -1.84 8.61
CA TRP A 167 10.23 -1.89 8.96
C TRP A 167 9.91 -3.01 9.96
N SER A 168 10.52 -4.18 9.78
CA SER A 168 10.23 -5.36 10.60
C SER A 168 10.87 -5.29 11.98
N VAL A 169 12.10 -4.80 12.07
CA VAL A 169 12.89 -4.84 13.31
C VAL A 169 12.87 -3.49 14.03
N SER A 170 13.20 -2.41 13.34
CA SER A 170 13.40 -1.09 13.97
C SER A 170 12.08 -0.33 14.13
N ALA A 171 11.28 -0.25 13.09
CA ALA A 171 10.01 0.48 13.11
C ALA A 171 8.89 -0.32 13.78
N LYS A 172 9.03 -1.65 13.87
CA LYS A 172 8.03 -2.56 14.48
C LYS A 172 6.63 -2.34 13.95
N VAL A 173 6.53 -2.11 12.64
CA VAL A 173 5.24 -2.01 11.96
C VAL A 173 4.58 -3.38 11.96
N LYS A 174 3.30 -3.43 12.33
CA LYS A 174 2.48 -4.64 12.43
C LYS A 174 1.34 -4.57 11.41
N LYS A 175 1.21 -5.60 10.63
CA LYS A 175 0.05 -5.82 9.75
C LYS A 175 -1.00 -6.67 10.43
#